data_b41f58b3efde558fd365a0caf64bb500
#
_entry.id   b41f58b3efde558fd365a0caf64bb500
#
_cell.length_a   1.000
_cell.length_b   1.000
_cell.length_c   1.000
_cell.angle_alpha   90.00
_cell.angle_beta   90.00
_cell.angle_gamma   90.00
#
_symmetry.space_group_name_H-M   'P 1'
#
loop_
_entity.id
_entity.type
_entity.pdbx_description
1 polymer ?
#
loop_
_entity_poly.entity_id
_entity_poly.type
_entity_poly.pdbx_seq_one_letter_code
_entity_poly.pdbx_strand_id
1 'polypeptide(L)'
;MANAHQLIDCFNDTMHRIQTDPFLRAETMKSKADTVVYPVFWDNNQAAYFAKWLYFDSCDVEVVADTTFSAARKYLRNGNEKKRVAVLNFANPHYAGGGVEHG
;
A
#
# COMPACT_ATOMS: atom_id res chain seq x y z
N MET A 1 -18.53 14.10 2.15
CA MET A 1 -18.22 12.65 1.96
C MET A 1 -18.69 12.25 0.57
N ALA A 2 -17.88 11.54 -0.19
CA ALA A 2 -18.24 11.05 -1.53
C ALA A 2 -19.38 10.02 -1.44
N ASN A 3 -20.34 10.07 -2.35
CA ASN A 3 -21.38 9.05 -2.46
C ASN A 3 -20.88 7.84 -3.29
N ALA A 4 -21.65 6.75 -3.30
CA ALA A 4 -21.26 5.51 -3.99
C ALA A 4 -20.97 5.73 -5.49
N HIS A 5 -21.77 6.54 -6.19
CA HIS A 5 -21.53 6.84 -7.60
C HIS A 5 -20.20 7.54 -7.85
N GLN A 6 -19.86 8.53 -7.00
CA GLN A 6 -18.58 9.23 -7.11
C GLN A 6 -17.40 8.29 -6.85
N LEU A 7 -17.54 7.34 -5.93
CA LEU A 7 -16.50 6.35 -5.64
C LEU A 7 -16.32 5.37 -6.81
N ILE A 8 -17.42 4.94 -7.42
CA ILE A 8 -17.41 4.08 -8.61
C ILE A 8 -16.73 4.81 -9.79
N ASP A 9 -17.10 6.06 -10.03
CA ASP A 9 -16.49 6.88 -11.09
C ASP A 9 -15.00 7.07 -10.88
N CYS A 10 -14.57 7.31 -9.64
CA CYS A 10 -13.16 7.42 -9.28
C CYS A 10 -12.41 6.11 -9.53
N PHE A 11 -13.01 4.96 -9.18
CA PHE A 11 -12.43 3.66 -9.45
C PHE A 11 -12.28 3.40 -10.95
N ASN A 12 -13.33 3.66 -11.72
CA ASN A 12 -13.31 3.48 -13.17
C ASN A 12 -12.29 4.37 -13.86
N ASP A 13 -12.17 5.63 -13.44
CA ASP A 13 -11.16 6.57 -13.93
C ASP A 13 -9.74 6.05 -13.62
N THR A 14 -9.52 5.56 -12.42
CA THR A 14 -8.24 4.98 -12.01
C THR A 14 -7.86 3.78 -12.88
N MET A 15 -8.79 2.86 -13.10
CA MET A 15 -8.57 1.68 -13.94
C MET A 15 -8.29 2.07 -15.39
N HIS A 16 -9.02 3.05 -15.92
CA HIS A 16 -8.78 3.57 -17.27
C HIS A 16 -7.39 4.17 -17.42
N ARG A 17 -6.95 4.98 -16.45
CA ARG A 17 -5.59 5.57 -16.45
C ARG A 17 -4.49 4.52 -16.39
N ILE A 18 -4.66 3.49 -15.56
CA ILE A 18 -3.71 2.39 -15.46
C ILE A 18 -3.57 1.64 -16.80
N GLN A 19 -4.68 1.48 -17.53
CA GLN A 19 -4.69 0.78 -18.82
C GLN A 19 -4.11 1.61 -19.96
N THR A 20 -4.32 2.92 -19.94
CA THR A 20 -4.00 3.82 -21.07
C THR A 20 -2.69 4.58 -20.91
N ASP A 21 -2.24 4.84 -19.68
CA ASP A 21 -0.98 5.51 -19.42
C ASP A 21 0.16 4.48 -19.38
N PRO A 22 1.14 4.57 -20.29
CA PRO A 22 2.25 3.59 -20.36
C PRO A 22 3.08 3.55 -19.06
N PHE A 23 3.29 4.68 -18.40
CA PHE A 23 4.04 4.75 -17.15
C PHE A 23 3.29 4.05 -16.02
N LEU A 24 2.01 4.37 -15.81
CA LEU A 24 1.19 3.74 -14.77
C LEU A 24 1.01 2.23 -15.02
N ARG A 25 0.86 1.85 -16.28
CA ARG A 25 0.77 0.43 -16.66
C ARG A 25 2.05 -0.32 -16.32
N ALA A 26 3.21 0.24 -16.64
CA ALA A 26 4.50 -0.37 -16.32
C ALA A 26 4.73 -0.50 -14.82
N GLU A 27 4.42 0.54 -14.04
CA GLU A 27 4.53 0.54 -12.58
C GLU A 27 3.59 -0.49 -11.94
N THR A 28 2.37 -0.62 -12.45
CA THR A 28 1.40 -1.61 -11.98
C THR A 28 1.88 -3.03 -12.24
N MET A 29 2.41 -3.31 -13.43
CA MET A 29 2.98 -4.62 -13.78
C MET A 29 4.19 -4.95 -12.91
N LYS A 30 5.07 -3.99 -12.66
CA LYS A 30 6.20 -4.15 -11.76
C LYS A 30 5.75 -4.46 -10.33
N SER A 31 4.79 -3.72 -9.81
CA SER A 31 4.22 -3.96 -8.47
C SER A 31 3.65 -5.37 -8.32
N LYS A 32 2.95 -5.85 -9.36
CA LYS A 32 2.44 -7.23 -9.37
C LYS A 32 3.55 -8.27 -9.37
N ALA A 33 4.61 -8.04 -10.15
CA ALA A 33 5.76 -8.95 -10.22
C ALA A 33 6.55 -8.97 -8.91
N ASP A 34 6.66 -7.83 -8.24
CA ASP A 34 7.40 -7.68 -6.98
C ASP A 34 6.57 -8.09 -5.74
N THR A 35 5.30 -8.48 -5.92
CA THR A 35 4.45 -8.90 -4.82
C THR A 35 4.96 -10.18 -4.18
N VAL A 36 5.12 -10.15 -2.87
CA VAL A 36 5.55 -11.30 -2.07
C VAL A 36 4.44 -11.69 -1.13
N VAL A 37 4.08 -12.97 -1.14
CA VAL A 37 3.09 -13.53 -0.21
C VAL A 37 3.82 -14.29 0.89
N TYR A 38 3.66 -13.83 2.12
CA TYR A 38 4.22 -14.50 3.29
C TYR A 38 3.27 -15.57 3.79
N PRO A 39 3.77 -16.71 4.29
CA PRO A 39 2.92 -17.78 4.82
C PRO A 39 2.12 -17.28 6.04
N VAL A 40 0.91 -17.83 6.20
CA VAL A 40 -0.01 -17.50 7.30
C VAL A 40 0.58 -17.89 8.66
N PHE A 41 1.38 -18.94 8.69
CA PHE A 41 2.00 -19.46 9.92
C PHE A 41 3.50 -19.20 9.91
N TRP A 42 3.95 -18.40 10.85
CA TRP A 42 5.34 -18.20 11.15
C TRP A 42 5.70 -19.07 12.36
N ASP A 43 6.65 -19.94 12.22
CA ASP A 43 7.22 -20.62 13.38
C ASP A 43 8.18 -19.68 14.13
N ASN A 44 8.53 -20.07 15.37
CA ASN A 44 9.42 -19.27 16.21
C ASN A 44 10.81 -19.10 15.59
N ASN A 45 11.27 -20.04 14.78
CA ASN A 45 12.57 -19.97 14.11
C ASN A 45 12.57 -18.91 13.00
N GLN A 46 11.49 -18.81 12.23
CA GLN A 46 11.33 -17.77 11.20
C GLN A 46 11.23 -16.38 11.82
N ALA A 47 10.46 -16.24 12.90
CA ALA A 47 10.36 -14.99 13.64
C ALA A 47 11.73 -14.54 14.20
N ALA A 48 12.49 -15.45 14.78
CA ALA A 48 13.84 -15.17 15.29
C ALA A 48 14.81 -14.79 14.18
N TYR A 49 14.72 -15.44 13.01
CA TYR A 49 15.54 -15.12 11.85
C TYR A 49 15.31 -13.69 11.37
N PHE A 50 14.05 -13.28 11.21
CA PHE A 50 13.72 -11.92 10.80
C PHE A 50 14.06 -10.89 11.89
N ALA A 51 13.88 -11.21 13.15
CA ALA A 51 14.23 -10.32 14.26
C ALA A 51 15.72 -9.93 14.26
N LYS A 52 16.61 -10.82 13.81
CA LYS A 52 18.06 -10.52 13.69
C LYS A 52 18.36 -9.45 12.64
N TRP A 53 17.50 -9.24 11.66
CA TRP A 53 17.65 -8.25 10.59
C TRP A 53 17.02 -6.90 10.95
N LEU A 54 16.19 -6.86 12.00
CA LEU A 54 15.51 -5.67 12.47
C LEU A 54 16.29 -5.04 13.63
N TYR A 55 17.40 -4.39 13.29
CA TYR A 55 18.18 -3.61 14.26
C TYR A 55 17.58 -2.22 14.39
N PHE A 56 16.61 -2.08 15.29
CA PHE A 56 16.10 -0.78 15.69
C PHE A 56 16.30 -0.60 17.20
N ASP A 57 17.18 0.33 17.59
CA ASP A 57 17.33 0.71 18.98
C ASP A 57 16.16 1.58 19.45
N SER A 58 15.55 2.33 18.55
CA SER A 58 14.39 3.17 18.81
C SER A 58 13.53 3.37 17.57
N CYS A 59 12.27 3.72 17.79
CA CYS A 59 11.32 4.05 16.75
C CYS A 59 10.56 5.30 17.15
N ASP A 60 10.49 6.28 16.25
CA ASP A 60 9.64 7.46 16.44
C ASP A 60 8.21 7.13 16.02
N VAL A 61 7.27 7.38 16.93
CA VAL A 61 5.84 7.18 16.67
C VAL A 61 5.13 8.52 16.65
N GLU A 62 4.42 8.77 15.56
CA GLU A 62 3.64 9.99 15.38
C GLU A 62 2.21 9.62 15.01
N VAL A 63 1.23 10.25 15.65
CA VAL A 63 -0.19 10.10 15.33
C VAL A 63 -0.69 11.40 14.69
N VAL A 64 -1.22 11.29 13.48
CA VAL A 64 -1.70 12.44 12.70
C VAL A 64 -3.13 12.23 12.25
N ALA A 65 -3.90 13.32 12.16
CA ALA A 65 -5.25 13.31 11.61
C ALA A 65 -5.19 13.43 10.08
N ASP A 66 -4.91 12.32 9.41
CA ASP A 66 -4.71 12.27 7.96
C ASP A 66 -5.15 10.92 7.38
N THR A 67 -5.35 10.88 6.07
CA THR A 67 -5.53 9.60 5.37
C THR A 67 -4.18 8.91 5.17
N THR A 68 -4.19 7.59 5.04
CA THR A 68 -2.99 6.77 4.83
C THR A 68 -2.16 7.25 3.64
N PHE A 69 -2.79 7.47 2.50
CA PHE A 69 -2.08 7.92 1.29
C PHE A 69 -1.59 9.36 1.39
N SER A 70 -2.36 10.24 2.01
CA SER A 70 -1.94 11.63 2.23
C SER A 70 -0.72 11.70 3.15
N ALA A 71 -0.72 10.95 4.24
CA ALA A 71 0.43 10.84 5.14
C ALA A 71 1.67 10.27 4.41
N ALA A 72 1.51 9.17 3.68
CA ALA A 72 2.59 8.57 2.90
C ALA A 72 3.19 9.56 1.88
N ARG A 73 2.33 10.31 1.20
CA ARG A 73 2.74 11.33 0.22
C ARG A 73 3.56 12.45 0.86
N LYS A 74 3.19 12.89 2.06
CA LYS A 74 3.95 13.90 2.81
C LYS A 74 5.36 13.41 3.15
N TYR A 75 5.49 12.17 3.61
CA TYR A 75 6.80 11.58 3.89
C TYR A 75 7.67 11.45 2.64
N LEU A 76 7.11 11.11 1.50
CA LEU A 76 7.83 11.02 0.23
C LEU A 76 8.27 12.40 -0.28
N ARG A 77 7.48 13.45 -0.04
CA ARG A 77 7.78 14.82 -0.51
C ARG A 77 8.83 15.56 0.30
N ASN A 78 9.12 15.13 1.53
CA ASN A 78 10.05 15.83 2.43
C ASN A 78 11.54 15.66 2.04
N GLY A 79 11.81 15.48 0.77
CA GLY A 79 13.12 15.72 0.17
C GLY A 79 14.18 14.65 0.43
N ASN A 80 13.80 13.51 0.99
CA ASN A 80 14.76 12.42 1.21
C ASN A 80 14.44 11.26 0.25
N GLU A 81 15.01 11.31 -0.95
CA GLU A 81 14.83 10.31 -2.02
C GLU A 81 15.18 8.88 -1.60
N LYS A 82 15.88 8.73 -0.50
CA LYS A 82 16.29 7.43 0.05
C LYS A 82 15.31 6.82 1.05
N LYS A 83 14.27 7.54 1.45
CA LYS A 83 13.27 6.99 2.38
C LYS A 83 12.34 6.02 1.68
N ARG A 84 12.22 4.85 2.27
CA ARG A 84 11.25 3.83 1.85
C ARG A 84 10.02 3.97 2.74
N VAL A 85 8.86 4.08 2.13
CA VAL A 85 7.58 4.20 2.83
C VAL A 85 6.79 2.92 2.62
N ALA A 86 6.43 2.26 3.71
CA ALA A 86 5.50 1.14 3.70
C ALA A 86 4.13 1.62 4.17
N VAL A 87 3.10 1.16 3.51
CA VAL A 87 1.70 1.56 3.76
C VAL A 87 0.89 0.31 4.06
N LEU A 88 0.18 0.32 5.20
CA LEU A 88 -0.75 -0.74 5.53
C LEU A 88 -2.04 -0.58 4.72
N ASN A 89 -2.44 -1.64 4.04
CA ASN A 89 -3.71 -1.73 3.32
C ASN A 89 -4.65 -2.68 4.07
N PHE A 90 -5.78 -2.16 4.54
CA PHE A 90 -6.84 -2.96 5.16
C PHE A 90 -7.67 -3.65 4.07
N ALA A 91 -7.05 -4.59 3.38
CA ALA A 91 -7.67 -5.30 2.27
C ALA A 91 -8.77 -6.26 2.75
N ASN A 92 -9.72 -6.55 1.87
CA ASN A 92 -10.72 -7.58 2.12
C ASN A 92 -10.05 -8.97 2.12
N PRO A 93 -10.27 -9.83 3.13
CA PRO A 93 -9.61 -11.13 3.21
C PRO A 93 -10.16 -12.18 2.24
N HIS A 94 -11.32 -11.95 1.65
CA HIS A 94 -12.03 -12.92 0.80
C HIS A 94 -12.04 -12.55 -0.68
N TYR A 95 -12.06 -11.24 -1.00
CA TYR A 95 -12.21 -10.74 -2.35
C TYR A 95 -11.15 -9.69 -2.66
N ALA A 96 -10.42 -9.87 -3.75
CA ALA A 96 -9.47 -8.87 -4.23
C ALA A 96 -10.22 -7.57 -4.59
N GLY A 97 -9.77 -6.45 -4.00
CA GLY A 97 -10.41 -5.15 -4.17
C GLY A 97 -11.67 -4.94 -3.32
N GLY A 98 -12.15 -5.96 -2.61
CA GLY A 98 -13.37 -5.85 -1.77
C GLY A 98 -14.58 -5.42 -2.58
N GLY A 99 -15.31 -4.42 -2.10
CA GLY A 99 -16.49 -3.88 -2.76
C GLY A 99 -16.25 -2.64 -3.63
N VAL A 100 -15.01 -2.37 -4.04
CA VAL A 100 -14.63 -1.13 -4.72
C VAL A 100 -15.43 -0.85 -6.01
N GLU A 101 -15.88 -1.90 -6.70
CA GLU A 101 -16.71 -1.78 -7.90
C GLU A 101 -18.13 -1.26 -7.60
N HIS A 102 -18.55 -1.33 -6.36
CA HIS A 102 -19.87 -0.94 -5.91
C HIS A 102 -19.89 0.35 -5.06
N GLY A 103 -18.71 0.95 -4.88
CA GLY A 103 -18.52 2.17 -4.08
C GLY A 103 -18.19 1.88 -2.63
#